data_bff3fc77307486d89a324e17b115bd42
#
_entry.id   bff3fc77307486d89a324e17b115bd42
#
_cell.length_a   1.000
_cell.length_b   1.000
_cell.length_c   1.000
_cell.angle_alpha   90.00
_cell.angle_beta   90.00
_cell.angle_gamma   90.00
#
_symmetry.space_group_name_H-M   'P 1'
#
loop_
_entity.id
_entity.type
_entity.pdbx_description
1 polymer ?
#
loop_
_entity_poly.entity_id
_entity_poly.type
_entity_poly.pdbx_seq_one_letter_code
_entity_poly.pdbx_strand_id
1 'polypeptide(L)'
;MKNPLSNLFKKKTSESSAEAPVKKSKMDFKVILEKFFKKRLGNKAKGEDVVGVELGGGEIRLAQISQGSSGKWNLNNFYVHKIEGMPQDGNITEFPEVVSEQLKIAIEKSKITTTNAAVAIPVTSAIIRVVTSPLMTDEELTTAIKSDSLWENLVQLTDNLSDYSIFHQVVNRNQTANTMDILFVASKLSDVNAYTSIIEKGGLNPVIIDVKCFSLKSAVDQINQISSGSEEENLTVLLEFGLDENYVMILYDNNPIITDIFIRGQDREILMNSDNLEDIDGLVKRYVNQVKQAIQDFETKYEKRVRNIRIISNLDKIDSYLESFRKNLVNTGFVLFDPIKDLNVQSQLKERVEQTNRSYFTSVIGLAFRKLDVFGYYKFVTAVKNINLLPNRDNIIAEKKAKFFSNFAFKGAVGIVAIIYIILFSISFWQITDLNKKIVNYEKIVSAHKATDKERKKYKSELGKMTKSLDLSKSIKSNKVISFRILSQVASSVPRGVKFTSIDYDGKKRLIIEGSSANDQNILQLIRNLNGKKLIKQATLATMSSSSSGNTSDGKNLKGFKIISKIK
;
A
#
# COMPACT_ATOMS: atom_id res chain seq x y z
N MET A 1 54.02 -6.77 -17.71
CA MET A 1 52.70 -7.47 -17.84
C MET A 1 51.61 -6.40 -17.83
N LYS A 2 50.95 -6.22 -18.96
CA LYS A 2 50.00 -5.12 -19.21
C LYS A 2 48.64 -5.45 -18.53
N ASN A 3 48.10 -4.47 -17.86
CA ASN A 3 46.89 -4.51 -17.09
C ASN A 3 45.64 -4.45 -18.03
N PRO A 4 44.69 -5.39 -18.02
CA PRO A 4 43.61 -5.46 -19.00
C PRO A 4 42.41 -4.51 -18.76
N LEU A 5 42.46 -3.62 -17.79
CA LEU A 5 41.37 -2.71 -17.44
C LEU A 5 41.46 -1.29 -17.99
N SER A 6 42.48 -0.99 -18.83
CA SER A 6 42.68 0.37 -19.35
C SER A 6 41.86 0.72 -20.62
N ASN A 7 41.10 -0.24 -21.20
CA ASN A 7 40.42 -0.04 -22.48
C ASN A 7 38.91 0.33 -22.37
N LEU A 8 38.39 0.56 -21.17
CA LEU A 8 36.97 0.87 -20.97
C LEU A 8 36.61 2.37 -21.03
N PHE A 9 37.61 3.25 -21.18
CA PHE A 9 37.38 4.71 -21.19
C PHE A 9 38.07 5.45 -22.35
N LYS A 10 38.16 4.87 -23.56
CA LYS A 10 38.57 5.66 -24.74
C LYS A 10 37.35 6.22 -25.46
N LYS A 11 37.14 7.52 -25.22
CA LYS A 11 36.24 8.42 -25.93
C LYS A 11 36.69 8.59 -27.38
N LYS A 12 35.89 8.18 -28.34
CA LYS A 12 36.08 8.52 -29.76
C LYS A 12 35.53 9.93 -29.99
N THR A 13 36.41 10.87 -30.24
CA THR A 13 36.09 12.17 -30.87
C THR A 13 36.05 11.99 -32.37
N SER A 14 34.94 12.32 -33.00
CA SER A 14 34.85 12.72 -34.40
C SER A 14 33.85 13.85 -34.53
N GLU A 15 34.32 14.89 -35.19
CA GLU A 15 33.67 16.18 -35.41
C GLU A 15 32.51 16.11 -36.40
N SER A 16 31.69 17.14 -36.26
CA SER A 16 30.81 17.86 -37.21
C SER A 16 29.39 17.38 -37.41
N SER A 17 28.52 18.19 -36.96
CA SER A 17 27.49 19.00 -37.62
C SER A 17 26.41 19.42 -36.63
N ALA A 18 26.03 20.68 -36.68
CA ALA A 18 25.14 21.37 -35.79
C ALA A 18 23.69 20.82 -35.92
N GLU A 19 23.15 20.24 -34.86
CA GLU A 19 21.73 20.13 -34.62
C GLU A 19 21.41 20.52 -33.17
N ALA A 20 20.26 21.17 -33.00
CA ALA A 20 19.79 21.80 -31.79
C ALA A 20 19.79 20.88 -30.55
N PRO A 21 19.91 21.41 -29.32
CA PRO A 21 20.05 20.60 -28.13
C PRO A 21 18.73 19.92 -27.80
N VAL A 22 18.62 18.62 -28.10
CA VAL A 22 17.61 17.74 -27.52
C VAL A 22 17.84 17.72 -26.02
N LYS A 23 16.90 18.30 -25.26
CA LYS A 23 16.86 18.19 -23.80
C LYS A 23 16.91 16.70 -23.43
N LYS A 24 18.06 16.24 -22.97
CA LYS A 24 18.17 14.94 -22.28
C LYS A 24 17.27 15.01 -21.06
N SER A 25 16.11 14.36 -21.13
CA SER A 25 15.26 14.15 -19.98
C SER A 25 16.11 13.44 -18.92
N LYS A 26 16.29 14.05 -17.77
CA LYS A 26 16.83 13.37 -16.59
C LYS A 26 15.88 12.21 -16.33
N MET A 27 16.29 11.00 -16.70
CA MET A 27 15.53 9.81 -16.43
C MET A 27 15.47 9.66 -14.91
N ASP A 28 14.30 9.94 -14.35
CA ASP A 28 14.07 10.00 -12.92
C ASP A 28 14.39 8.62 -12.33
N PHE A 29 15.35 8.56 -11.43
CA PHE A 29 15.77 7.32 -10.76
C PHE A 29 14.56 6.61 -10.13
N LYS A 30 13.55 7.37 -9.75
CA LYS A 30 12.26 6.90 -9.25
C LYS A 30 11.51 6.06 -10.29
N VAL A 31 11.49 6.48 -11.56
CA VAL A 31 10.84 5.75 -12.67
C VAL A 31 11.58 4.45 -13.01
N ILE A 32 12.90 4.45 -12.91
CA ILE A 32 13.71 3.23 -13.12
C ILE A 32 13.49 2.24 -11.99
N LEU A 33 13.47 2.71 -10.74
CA LEU A 33 13.15 1.88 -9.57
C LEU A 33 11.74 1.31 -9.68
N GLU A 34 10.75 2.11 -10.04
CA GLU A 34 9.37 1.66 -10.23
C GLU A 34 9.25 0.58 -11.31
N LYS A 35 9.90 0.76 -12.46
CA LYS A 35 9.93 -0.26 -13.52
C LYS A 35 10.61 -1.54 -13.08
N PHE A 36 11.69 -1.44 -12.32
CA PHE A 36 12.42 -2.59 -11.77
C PHE A 36 11.56 -3.34 -10.74
N PHE A 37 10.91 -2.62 -9.84
CA PHE A 37 9.99 -3.19 -8.85
C PHE A 37 8.77 -3.84 -9.51
N LYS A 38 8.16 -3.17 -10.50
CA LYS A 38 7.04 -3.72 -11.26
C LYS A 38 7.36 -5.05 -11.95
N LYS A 39 8.57 -5.20 -12.48
CA LYS A 39 9.01 -6.43 -13.18
C LYS A 39 9.34 -7.58 -12.21
N ARG A 40 9.82 -7.28 -10.99
CA ARG A 40 10.34 -8.29 -10.04
C ARG A 40 9.35 -8.71 -8.95
N LEU A 41 8.36 -7.89 -8.65
CA LEU A 41 7.37 -8.13 -7.60
C LEU A 41 6.14 -8.95 -8.04
N GLY A 42 5.92 -9.14 -9.33
CA GLY A 42 4.85 -9.98 -9.87
C GLY A 42 3.47 -9.66 -9.26
N ASN A 43 2.76 -10.69 -8.82
CA ASN A 43 1.41 -10.56 -8.28
C ASN A 43 1.32 -9.72 -6.98
N LYS A 44 2.38 -9.61 -6.18
CA LYS A 44 2.39 -8.78 -4.96
C LYS A 44 2.35 -7.28 -5.25
N ALA A 45 2.80 -6.84 -6.43
CA ALA A 45 2.68 -5.44 -6.85
C ALA A 45 1.28 -5.08 -7.36
N LYS A 46 0.44 -6.08 -7.65
CA LYS A 46 -0.92 -5.89 -8.16
C LYS A 46 -1.98 -5.62 -7.07
N GLY A 47 -1.57 -5.54 -5.81
CA GLY A 47 -2.46 -5.31 -4.67
C GLY A 47 -2.70 -6.57 -3.84
N GLU A 48 -3.10 -6.36 -2.59
CA GLU A 48 -3.46 -7.43 -1.66
C GLU A 48 -4.92 -7.82 -1.86
N ASP A 49 -5.21 -9.12 -1.80
CA ASP A 49 -6.57 -9.62 -1.89
C ASP A 49 -7.42 -9.14 -0.70
N VAL A 50 -8.69 -8.88 -0.97
CA VAL A 50 -9.67 -8.50 0.04
C VAL A 50 -10.81 -9.51 0.04
N VAL A 51 -11.51 -9.63 1.17
CA VAL A 51 -12.84 -10.25 1.23
C VAL A 51 -13.89 -9.17 0.99
N GLY A 52 -14.80 -9.39 0.06
CA GLY A 52 -16.01 -8.60 -0.06
C GLY A 52 -16.94 -8.93 1.11
N VAL A 53 -17.41 -7.90 1.80
CA VAL A 53 -18.36 -8.01 2.91
C VAL A 53 -19.55 -7.13 2.60
N GLU A 54 -20.72 -7.70 2.51
CA GLU A 54 -21.97 -6.97 2.39
C GLU A 54 -22.83 -7.25 3.62
N LEU A 55 -23.30 -6.18 4.24
CA LEU A 55 -24.16 -6.21 5.40
C LEU A 55 -25.50 -5.60 5.00
N GLY A 56 -26.57 -6.36 5.04
CA GLY A 56 -27.89 -5.85 4.67
C GLY A 56 -28.94 -6.94 4.62
N GLY A 57 -30.22 -6.57 4.68
CA GLY A 57 -31.34 -7.51 4.61
C GLY A 57 -31.37 -8.57 5.70
N GLY A 58 -30.83 -8.27 6.89
CA GLY A 58 -30.73 -9.26 7.98
C GLY A 58 -29.67 -10.34 7.71
N GLU A 59 -28.75 -10.13 6.78
CA GLU A 59 -27.75 -11.12 6.40
C GLU A 59 -26.34 -10.51 6.25
N ILE A 60 -25.35 -11.36 6.45
CA ILE A 60 -23.95 -11.10 6.16
C ILE A 60 -23.55 -11.95 4.98
N ARG A 61 -23.06 -11.32 3.93
CA ARG A 61 -22.58 -12.00 2.72
C ARG A 61 -21.08 -11.78 2.59
N LEU A 62 -20.36 -12.86 2.36
CA LEU A 62 -18.91 -12.87 2.25
C LEU A 62 -18.50 -13.53 0.92
N ALA A 63 -17.60 -12.90 0.18
CA ALA A 63 -17.01 -13.48 -1.01
C ALA A 63 -15.51 -13.21 -1.08
N GLN A 64 -14.76 -14.20 -1.52
CA GLN A 64 -13.33 -14.07 -1.78
C GLN A 64 -13.01 -14.56 -3.18
N ILE A 65 -12.36 -13.68 -3.97
CA ILE A 65 -11.98 -13.93 -5.35
C ILE A 65 -10.48 -13.73 -5.49
N SER A 66 -9.84 -14.62 -6.24
CA SER A 66 -8.43 -14.48 -6.60
C SER A 66 -8.20 -14.67 -8.10
N GLN A 67 -7.17 -14.04 -8.62
CA GLN A 67 -6.73 -14.27 -9.99
C GLN A 67 -5.64 -15.34 -10.01
N GLY A 68 -5.91 -16.45 -10.70
CA GLY A 68 -4.94 -17.54 -10.88
C GLY A 68 -3.75 -17.11 -11.75
N SER A 69 -2.72 -17.93 -11.77
CA SER A 69 -1.51 -17.71 -12.61
C SER A 69 -1.80 -17.64 -14.11
N SER A 70 -2.87 -18.30 -14.57
CA SER A 70 -3.37 -18.26 -15.94
C SER A 70 -4.17 -17.00 -16.29
N GLY A 71 -4.34 -16.06 -15.35
CA GLY A 71 -5.18 -14.87 -15.51
C GLY A 71 -6.68 -15.11 -15.30
N LYS A 72 -7.12 -16.36 -15.12
CA LYS A 72 -8.51 -16.69 -14.82
C LYS A 72 -8.89 -16.28 -13.40
N TRP A 73 -10.11 -15.82 -13.23
CA TRP A 73 -10.67 -15.46 -11.95
C TRP A 73 -11.37 -16.64 -11.29
N ASN A 74 -11.08 -16.89 -10.04
CA ASN A 74 -11.63 -17.99 -9.24
C ASN A 74 -12.41 -17.44 -8.08
N LEU A 75 -13.63 -17.94 -7.88
CA LEU A 75 -14.40 -17.77 -6.64
C LEU A 75 -13.88 -18.79 -5.62
N ASN A 76 -13.11 -18.30 -4.66
CA ASN A 76 -12.45 -19.18 -3.68
C ASN A 76 -13.35 -19.50 -2.51
N ASN A 77 -14.06 -18.50 -1.99
CA ASN A 77 -14.99 -18.64 -0.88
C ASN A 77 -16.22 -17.80 -1.12
N PHE A 78 -17.33 -18.32 -0.66
CA PHE A 78 -18.62 -17.68 -0.72
C PHE A 78 -19.49 -18.17 0.44
N TYR A 79 -20.06 -17.24 1.21
CA TYR A 79 -20.86 -17.58 2.39
C TYR A 79 -21.93 -16.53 2.65
N VAL A 80 -23.13 -17.01 3.05
CA VAL A 80 -24.25 -16.19 3.52
C VAL A 80 -24.58 -16.63 4.94
N HIS A 81 -24.71 -15.65 5.82
CA HIS A 81 -25.06 -15.86 7.22
C HIS A 81 -26.21 -14.96 7.63
N LYS A 82 -27.27 -15.54 8.18
CA LYS A 82 -28.40 -14.77 8.72
C LYS A 82 -28.00 -14.14 10.05
N ILE A 83 -28.34 -12.87 10.24
CA ILE A 83 -28.10 -12.16 11.50
C ILE A 83 -29.21 -12.53 12.47
N GLU A 84 -28.84 -13.24 13.52
CA GLU A 84 -29.77 -13.56 14.61
C GLU A 84 -29.74 -12.43 15.65
N GLY A 85 -30.93 -12.12 16.22
CA GLY A 85 -31.04 -11.11 17.28
C GLY A 85 -31.22 -9.66 16.80
N MET A 86 -31.41 -9.45 15.48
CA MET A 86 -31.76 -8.16 14.89
C MET A 86 -33.14 -8.26 14.20
N PRO A 87 -33.99 -7.21 14.26
CA PRO A 87 -35.20 -7.15 13.43
C PRO A 87 -34.84 -7.23 11.94
N GLN A 88 -35.69 -7.85 11.14
CA GLN A 88 -35.43 -8.07 9.72
C GLN A 88 -35.30 -6.77 8.90
N ASP A 89 -35.96 -5.71 9.36
CA ASP A 89 -35.91 -4.34 8.82
C ASP A 89 -35.07 -3.40 9.68
N GLY A 90 -34.30 -3.94 10.64
CA GLY A 90 -33.42 -3.19 11.53
C GLY A 90 -32.23 -2.58 10.79
N ASN A 91 -31.89 -1.35 11.15
CA ASN A 91 -30.70 -0.71 10.63
C ASN A 91 -29.44 -1.31 11.29
N ILE A 92 -28.51 -1.81 10.49
CA ILE A 92 -27.25 -2.45 10.93
C ILE A 92 -26.46 -1.57 11.89
N THR A 93 -26.46 -0.26 11.67
CA THR A 93 -25.72 0.71 12.50
C THR A 93 -26.33 0.90 13.89
N GLU A 94 -27.59 0.47 14.10
CA GLU A 94 -28.25 0.50 15.40
C GLU A 94 -27.93 -0.73 16.27
N PHE A 95 -27.45 -1.83 15.63
CA PHE A 95 -27.14 -3.10 16.30
C PHE A 95 -25.67 -3.53 16.10
N PRO A 96 -24.68 -2.66 16.30
CA PRO A 96 -23.29 -2.92 15.90
C PRO A 96 -22.67 -4.12 16.64
N GLU A 97 -23.01 -4.34 17.90
CA GLU A 97 -22.48 -5.45 18.71
C GLU A 97 -23.01 -6.81 18.19
N VAL A 98 -24.31 -6.90 17.95
CA VAL A 98 -24.94 -8.11 17.41
C VAL A 98 -24.35 -8.45 16.05
N VAL A 99 -24.30 -7.47 15.15
CA VAL A 99 -23.80 -7.69 13.79
C VAL A 99 -22.31 -8.09 13.79
N SER A 100 -21.49 -7.47 14.64
CA SER A 100 -20.06 -7.82 14.73
C SER A 100 -19.83 -9.23 15.29
N GLU A 101 -20.65 -9.69 16.21
CA GLU A 101 -20.58 -11.06 16.74
C GLU A 101 -21.01 -12.09 15.70
N GLN A 102 -22.11 -11.81 14.99
CA GLN A 102 -22.56 -12.64 13.87
C GLN A 102 -21.53 -12.66 12.72
N LEU A 103 -20.82 -11.56 12.49
CA LEU A 103 -19.73 -11.50 11.52
C LEU A 103 -18.57 -12.42 11.91
N LYS A 104 -18.17 -12.48 13.18
CA LYS A 104 -17.15 -13.46 13.63
C LYS A 104 -17.55 -14.90 13.30
N ILE A 105 -18.80 -15.24 13.62
CA ILE A 105 -19.34 -16.58 13.30
C ILE A 105 -19.32 -16.85 11.79
N ALA A 106 -19.70 -15.84 10.99
CA ALA A 106 -19.69 -15.95 9.54
C ALA A 106 -18.26 -16.17 8.98
N ILE A 107 -17.27 -15.46 9.51
CA ILE A 107 -15.87 -15.58 9.11
C ILE A 107 -15.34 -16.98 9.43
N GLU A 108 -15.57 -17.48 10.63
CA GLU A 108 -15.14 -18.83 11.04
C GLU A 108 -15.74 -19.92 10.15
N LYS A 109 -17.04 -19.81 9.84
CA LYS A 109 -17.75 -20.79 8.98
C LYS A 109 -17.38 -20.68 7.50
N SER A 110 -16.98 -19.49 7.02
CA SER A 110 -16.67 -19.22 5.61
C SER A 110 -15.31 -19.71 5.15
N LYS A 111 -14.37 -19.96 6.08
CA LYS A 111 -12.96 -20.35 5.78
C LYS A 111 -12.22 -19.32 4.92
N ILE A 112 -12.51 -18.05 5.10
CA ILE A 112 -11.81 -16.95 4.43
C ILE A 112 -10.33 -16.96 4.83
N THR A 113 -9.45 -16.62 3.90
CA THR A 113 -7.99 -16.65 4.10
C THR A 113 -7.35 -15.27 4.23
N THR A 114 -8.08 -14.19 3.86
CA THR A 114 -7.60 -12.80 4.00
C THR A 114 -8.28 -12.11 5.17
N THR A 115 -7.53 -11.22 5.83
CA THR A 115 -8.06 -10.36 6.89
C THR A 115 -8.49 -8.98 6.39
N ASN A 116 -8.07 -8.56 5.18
CA ASN A 116 -8.47 -7.28 4.62
C ASN A 116 -9.89 -7.36 4.07
N ALA A 117 -10.75 -6.41 4.43
CA ALA A 117 -12.13 -6.34 3.99
C ALA A 117 -12.42 -5.13 3.09
N ALA A 118 -13.21 -5.36 2.05
CA ALA A 118 -13.91 -4.32 1.30
C ALA A 118 -15.40 -4.42 1.64
N VAL A 119 -15.99 -3.29 2.03
CA VAL A 119 -17.37 -3.20 2.51
C VAL A 119 -18.12 -2.17 1.70
N ALA A 120 -19.41 -2.37 1.45
CA ALA A 120 -20.28 -1.36 0.86
C ALA A 120 -21.22 -0.78 1.90
N ILE A 121 -21.37 0.54 1.89
CA ILE A 121 -22.47 1.23 2.57
C ILE A 121 -23.67 1.38 1.61
N PRO A 122 -24.91 1.49 2.12
CA PRO A 122 -26.09 1.72 1.31
C PRO A 122 -25.98 3.02 0.49
N VAL A 123 -26.65 3.06 -0.66
CA VAL A 123 -26.72 4.27 -1.49
C VAL A 123 -27.40 5.42 -0.74
N THR A 124 -28.40 5.12 0.08
CA THR A 124 -29.11 6.08 0.93
C THR A 124 -28.22 6.75 2.00
N SER A 125 -27.10 6.14 2.35
CA SER A 125 -26.10 6.70 3.27
C SER A 125 -25.03 7.55 2.54
N ALA A 126 -25.14 7.71 1.22
CA ALA A 126 -24.16 8.43 0.42
C ALA A 126 -24.78 9.59 -0.36
N ILE A 127 -24.08 10.70 -0.45
CA ILE A 127 -24.37 11.82 -1.35
C ILE A 127 -23.51 11.63 -2.60
N ILE A 128 -24.16 11.39 -3.74
CA ILE A 128 -23.49 11.16 -5.01
C ILE A 128 -23.91 12.25 -5.97
N ARG A 129 -22.96 13.07 -6.45
CA ARG A 129 -23.22 14.16 -7.39
C ARG A 129 -22.07 14.30 -8.37
N VAL A 130 -22.40 14.71 -9.59
CA VAL A 130 -21.40 15.20 -10.54
C VAL A 130 -21.57 16.72 -10.62
N VAL A 131 -20.51 17.42 -10.28
CA VAL A 131 -20.47 18.89 -10.22
C VAL A 131 -19.54 19.44 -11.28
N THR A 132 -19.97 20.48 -11.96
CA THR A 132 -19.14 21.15 -12.97
C THR A 132 -18.39 22.31 -12.33
N SER A 133 -17.08 22.34 -12.53
CA SER A 133 -16.19 23.40 -12.06
C SER A 133 -15.37 23.99 -13.21
N PRO A 134 -14.73 25.16 -13.03
CA PRO A 134 -13.73 25.64 -13.97
C PRO A 134 -12.62 24.60 -14.18
N LEU A 135 -12.03 24.58 -15.38
CA LEU A 135 -10.96 23.66 -15.71
C LEU A 135 -9.72 23.97 -14.85
N MET A 136 -9.23 22.96 -14.15
CA MET A 136 -8.06 23.01 -13.27
C MET A 136 -7.07 21.91 -13.63
N THR A 137 -5.80 22.17 -13.43
CA THR A 137 -4.76 21.14 -13.40
C THR A 137 -4.92 20.24 -12.16
N ASP A 138 -4.26 19.10 -12.12
CA ASP A 138 -4.32 18.19 -10.95
C ASP A 138 -3.74 18.84 -9.68
N GLU A 139 -2.76 19.73 -9.83
CA GLU A 139 -2.14 20.48 -8.73
C GLU A 139 -3.08 21.56 -8.16
N GLU A 140 -3.72 22.31 -9.04
CA GLU A 140 -4.73 23.32 -8.67
C GLU A 140 -5.94 22.67 -8.00
N LEU A 141 -6.45 21.56 -8.56
CA LEU A 141 -7.55 20.80 -7.99
C LEU A 141 -7.17 20.28 -6.59
N THR A 142 -5.98 19.72 -6.41
CA THR A 142 -5.50 19.25 -5.11
C THR A 142 -5.45 20.38 -4.09
N THR A 143 -5.05 21.58 -4.51
CA THR A 143 -4.99 22.76 -3.65
C THR A 143 -6.39 23.27 -3.29
N ALA A 144 -7.29 23.34 -4.27
CA ALA A 144 -8.67 23.77 -4.08
C ALA A 144 -9.46 22.83 -3.13
N ILE A 145 -9.20 21.52 -3.23
CA ILE A 145 -9.82 20.53 -2.35
C ILE A 145 -9.33 20.69 -0.89
N LYS A 146 -8.05 20.96 -0.70
CA LYS A 146 -7.49 21.16 0.65
C LYS A 146 -8.00 22.40 1.37
N SER A 147 -8.50 23.39 0.62
CA SER A 147 -9.05 24.61 1.19
C SER A 147 -10.53 24.50 1.55
N ASP A 148 -11.16 23.35 1.36
CA ASP A 148 -12.58 23.04 1.55
C ASP A 148 -13.56 23.95 0.77
N SER A 149 -13.12 25.12 0.32
CA SER A 149 -13.91 26.12 -0.39
C SER A 149 -14.51 25.62 -1.71
N LEU A 150 -13.86 24.62 -2.34
CA LEU A 150 -14.37 24.02 -3.58
C LEU A 150 -15.72 23.32 -3.34
N TRP A 151 -15.79 22.51 -2.29
CA TRP A 151 -16.99 21.73 -1.99
C TRP A 151 -18.11 22.57 -1.39
N GLU A 152 -17.78 23.53 -0.55
CA GLU A 152 -18.76 24.48 0.00
C GLU A 152 -19.52 25.25 -1.10
N ASN A 153 -18.82 25.61 -2.17
CA ASN A 153 -19.42 26.33 -3.29
C ASN A 153 -20.18 25.42 -4.28
N LEU A 154 -19.70 24.20 -4.50
CA LEU A 154 -20.24 23.30 -5.53
C LEU A 154 -21.29 22.32 -4.98
N VAL A 155 -21.16 21.92 -3.72
CA VAL A 155 -22.03 20.93 -3.08
C VAL A 155 -22.67 21.57 -1.86
N GLN A 156 -23.90 22.01 -1.98
CA GLN A 156 -24.64 22.56 -0.83
C GLN A 156 -25.00 21.41 0.12
N LEU A 157 -24.15 21.17 1.11
CA LEU A 157 -24.40 20.23 2.21
C LEU A 157 -25.14 20.95 3.34
N THR A 158 -25.98 20.23 4.04
CA THR A 158 -26.72 20.76 5.21
C THR A 158 -25.88 20.83 6.47
N ASP A 159 -24.84 19.97 6.55
CA ASP A 159 -23.94 19.84 7.68
C ASP A 159 -22.52 20.30 7.30
N ASN A 160 -21.60 20.38 8.26
CA ASN A 160 -20.22 20.76 8.03
C ASN A 160 -19.49 19.71 7.17
N LEU A 161 -18.63 20.13 6.26
CA LEU A 161 -17.79 19.25 5.44
C LEU A 161 -16.93 18.29 6.28
N SER A 162 -16.47 18.74 7.45
CA SER A 162 -15.70 17.94 8.40
C SER A 162 -16.44 16.71 8.93
N ASP A 163 -17.76 16.68 8.85
CA ASP A 163 -18.59 15.57 9.32
C ASP A 163 -18.75 14.46 8.27
N TYR A 164 -18.13 14.66 7.10
CA TYR A 164 -18.20 13.72 5.98
C TYR A 164 -16.84 13.14 5.62
N SER A 165 -16.85 11.87 5.23
CA SER A 165 -15.78 11.28 4.44
C SER A 165 -16.08 11.51 2.96
N ILE A 166 -15.12 12.11 2.25
CA ILE A 166 -15.29 12.55 0.87
C ILE A 166 -14.35 11.78 -0.05
N PHE A 167 -14.90 11.32 -1.16
CA PHE A 167 -14.17 10.83 -2.32
C PHE A 167 -14.51 11.70 -3.53
N HIS A 168 -13.54 11.97 -4.38
CA HIS A 168 -13.74 12.69 -5.63
C HIS A 168 -12.96 12.06 -6.78
N GLN A 169 -13.49 12.19 -7.98
CA GLN A 169 -12.85 11.76 -9.22
C GLN A 169 -13.19 12.69 -10.36
N VAL A 170 -12.21 13.14 -11.12
CA VAL A 170 -12.46 13.86 -12.37
C VAL A 170 -13.07 12.89 -13.38
N VAL A 171 -14.27 13.17 -13.83
CA VAL A 171 -15.03 12.39 -14.80
C VAL A 171 -14.66 12.82 -16.22
N ASN A 172 -14.67 14.13 -16.46
CA ASN A 172 -14.44 14.71 -17.78
C ASN A 172 -13.70 16.04 -17.66
N ARG A 173 -12.92 16.39 -18.70
CA ARG A 173 -12.30 17.70 -18.87
C ARG A 173 -12.64 18.24 -20.25
N ASN A 174 -13.43 19.30 -20.29
CA ASN A 174 -13.80 19.98 -21.52
C ASN A 174 -12.93 21.21 -21.71
N GLN A 175 -11.91 21.08 -22.55
CA GLN A 175 -11.00 22.19 -22.85
C GLN A 175 -11.67 23.32 -23.62
N THR A 176 -12.66 22.99 -24.46
CA THR A 176 -13.38 24.00 -25.28
C THR A 176 -14.28 24.87 -24.43
N ALA A 177 -14.99 24.29 -23.48
CA ALA A 177 -15.85 25.02 -22.53
C ALA A 177 -15.08 25.57 -21.32
N ASN A 178 -13.80 25.26 -21.17
CA ASN A 178 -12.97 25.58 -20.00
C ASN A 178 -13.58 25.09 -18.67
N THR A 179 -14.19 23.90 -18.70
CA THR A 179 -14.85 23.28 -17.54
C THR A 179 -14.37 21.85 -17.33
N MET A 180 -14.59 21.35 -16.14
CA MET A 180 -14.38 19.94 -15.78
C MET A 180 -15.53 19.44 -14.92
N ASP A 181 -15.87 18.18 -15.10
CA ASP A 181 -16.87 17.50 -14.30
C ASP A 181 -16.18 16.62 -13.26
N ILE A 182 -16.58 16.79 -12.00
CA ILE A 182 -16.01 16.07 -10.86
C ILE A 182 -17.13 15.26 -10.21
N LEU A 183 -16.94 13.97 -10.14
CA LEU A 183 -17.75 13.10 -9.29
C LEU A 183 -17.39 13.37 -7.84
N PHE A 184 -18.37 13.75 -7.07
CA PHE A 184 -18.32 13.91 -5.63
C PHE A 184 -19.13 12.82 -4.96
N VAL A 185 -18.51 12.09 -4.05
CA VAL A 185 -19.17 11.06 -3.23
C VAL A 185 -18.82 11.32 -1.79
N ALA A 186 -19.83 11.48 -0.95
CA ALA A 186 -19.63 11.71 0.48
C ALA A 186 -20.59 10.87 1.31
N SER A 187 -20.14 10.46 2.49
CA SER A 187 -20.98 9.83 3.51
C SER A 187 -20.63 10.40 4.88
N LYS A 188 -21.60 10.44 5.79
CA LYS A 188 -21.35 10.88 7.16
C LYS A 188 -20.29 10.02 7.82
N LEU A 189 -19.35 10.67 8.50
CA LEU A 189 -18.31 9.96 9.27
C LEU A 189 -18.89 9.03 10.32
N SER A 190 -20.05 9.37 10.89
CA SER A 190 -20.80 8.50 11.81
C SER A 190 -21.09 7.14 11.20
N ASP A 191 -21.62 7.15 9.96
CA ASP A 191 -22.02 5.94 9.26
C ASP A 191 -20.79 5.12 8.84
N VAL A 192 -19.80 5.79 8.23
CA VAL A 192 -18.55 5.14 7.84
C VAL A 192 -17.85 4.51 9.04
N ASN A 193 -17.80 5.21 10.18
CA ASN A 193 -17.19 4.71 11.41
C ASN A 193 -17.99 3.55 12.02
N ALA A 194 -19.34 3.57 11.93
CA ALA A 194 -20.16 2.48 12.40
C ALA A 194 -19.86 1.19 11.63
N TYR A 195 -19.84 1.24 10.29
CA TYR A 195 -19.46 0.10 9.45
C TYR A 195 -18.02 -0.36 9.73
N THR A 196 -17.07 0.58 9.82
CA THR A 196 -15.68 0.28 10.14
C THR A 196 -15.56 -0.46 11.48
N SER A 197 -16.23 0.04 12.52
CA SER A 197 -16.24 -0.58 13.87
C SER A 197 -16.82 -1.99 13.87
N ILE A 198 -17.92 -2.22 13.13
CA ILE A 198 -18.52 -3.55 13.00
C ILE A 198 -17.52 -4.53 12.38
N ILE A 199 -16.84 -4.13 11.32
CA ILE A 199 -15.87 -4.97 10.61
C ILE A 199 -14.64 -5.26 11.49
N GLU A 200 -14.11 -4.26 12.20
CA GLU A 200 -12.97 -4.41 13.10
C GLU A 200 -13.31 -5.33 14.30
N LYS A 201 -14.44 -5.08 14.94
CA LYS A 201 -14.95 -5.94 16.03
C LYS A 201 -15.24 -7.35 15.54
N GLY A 202 -15.65 -7.51 14.29
CA GLY A 202 -15.84 -8.80 13.61
C GLY A 202 -14.55 -9.57 13.35
N GLY A 203 -13.37 -8.93 13.49
CA GLY A 203 -12.07 -9.56 13.31
C GLY A 203 -11.46 -9.38 11.93
N LEU A 204 -12.00 -8.49 11.10
CA LEU A 204 -11.45 -8.10 9.80
C LEU A 204 -10.86 -6.68 9.86
N ASN A 205 -9.96 -6.40 8.94
CA ASN A 205 -9.35 -5.08 8.77
C ASN A 205 -10.04 -4.36 7.61
N PRO A 206 -10.88 -3.35 7.84
CA PRO A 206 -11.52 -2.59 6.77
C PRO A 206 -10.48 -1.75 6.05
N VAL A 207 -10.29 -2.01 4.77
CA VAL A 207 -9.32 -1.29 3.92
C VAL A 207 -10.00 -0.52 2.80
N ILE A 208 -11.25 -0.87 2.48
CA ILE A 208 -12.06 -0.21 1.46
C ILE A 208 -13.49 -0.09 1.99
N ILE A 209 -14.00 1.15 2.01
CA ILE A 209 -15.41 1.44 2.18
C ILE A 209 -15.92 2.02 0.85
N ASP A 210 -16.76 1.24 0.18
CA ASP A 210 -17.38 1.58 -1.10
C ASP A 210 -18.84 1.97 -0.90
N VAL A 211 -19.51 2.45 -1.95
CA VAL A 211 -20.97 2.58 -1.98
C VAL A 211 -21.56 1.48 -2.83
N LYS A 212 -22.68 0.90 -2.41
CA LYS A 212 -23.25 -0.30 -3.02
C LYS A 212 -23.45 -0.18 -4.54
N CYS A 213 -23.96 0.92 -5.04
CA CYS A 213 -24.15 1.10 -6.48
C CYS A 213 -22.84 0.99 -7.29
N PHE A 214 -21.71 1.44 -6.75
CA PHE A 214 -20.42 1.30 -7.41
C PHE A 214 -19.85 -0.10 -7.29
N SER A 215 -20.12 -0.80 -6.20
CA SER A 215 -19.76 -2.22 -6.09
C SER A 215 -20.54 -3.08 -7.11
N LEU A 216 -21.84 -2.82 -7.30
CA LEU A 216 -22.63 -3.46 -8.36
C LEU A 216 -22.05 -3.20 -9.74
N LYS A 217 -21.76 -1.93 -10.04
CA LYS A 217 -21.15 -1.54 -11.32
C LYS A 217 -19.79 -2.22 -11.52
N SER A 218 -19.00 -2.29 -10.47
CA SER A 218 -17.69 -2.97 -10.51
C SER A 218 -17.80 -4.44 -10.89
N ALA A 219 -18.81 -5.15 -10.35
CA ALA A 219 -19.08 -6.53 -10.74
C ALA A 219 -19.44 -6.64 -12.22
N VAL A 220 -20.35 -5.77 -12.68
CA VAL A 220 -20.80 -5.76 -14.09
C VAL A 220 -19.63 -5.53 -15.04
N ASP A 221 -18.78 -4.54 -14.76
CA ASP A 221 -17.63 -4.21 -15.61
C ASP A 221 -16.60 -5.35 -15.64
N GLN A 222 -16.28 -5.91 -14.48
CA GLN A 222 -15.31 -7.00 -14.40
C GLN A 222 -15.80 -8.26 -15.12
N ILE A 223 -17.07 -8.62 -14.96
CA ILE A 223 -17.66 -9.78 -15.63
C ILE A 223 -17.75 -9.54 -17.14
N ASN A 224 -18.16 -8.35 -17.58
CA ASN A 224 -18.15 -8.00 -19.01
C ASN A 224 -16.74 -8.10 -19.60
N GLN A 225 -15.72 -7.61 -18.91
CA GLN A 225 -14.32 -7.72 -19.37
C GLN A 225 -13.85 -9.18 -19.44
N ILE A 226 -14.23 -10.01 -18.46
CA ILE A 226 -13.89 -11.45 -18.46
C ILE A 226 -14.57 -12.16 -19.64
N SER A 227 -15.85 -11.85 -19.89
CA SER A 227 -16.68 -12.51 -20.90
C SER A 227 -16.31 -12.14 -22.33
N SER A 228 -16.11 -10.87 -22.62
CA SER A 228 -15.98 -10.34 -23.99
C SER A 228 -14.61 -9.78 -24.32
N GLY A 229 -13.77 -9.54 -23.32
CA GLY A 229 -12.51 -8.82 -23.49
C GLY A 229 -12.69 -7.37 -24.00
N SER A 230 -13.95 -6.89 -24.08
CA SER A 230 -14.27 -5.55 -24.55
C SER A 230 -14.04 -4.50 -23.47
N GLU A 231 -13.68 -3.30 -23.91
CA GLU A 231 -13.62 -2.11 -23.05
C GLU A 231 -15.01 -1.73 -22.52
N GLU A 232 -15.05 -0.87 -21.52
CA GLU A 232 -16.25 -0.35 -20.88
C GLU A 232 -17.30 0.11 -21.91
N GLU A 233 -18.54 -0.33 -21.76
CA GLU A 233 -19.64 0.25 -22.50
C GLU A 233 -19.84 1.70 -22.06
N ASN A 234 -19.92 2.65 -22.99
CA ASN A 234 -20.14 4.07 -22.68
C ASN A 234 -21.48 4.33 -21.97
N LEU A 235 -22.44 3.40 -22.10
CA LEU A 235 -23.73 3.47 -21.44
C LEU A 235 -24.05 2.13 -20.75
N THR A 236 -24.12 2.16 -19.43
CA THR A 236 -24.55 1.00 -18.62
C THR A 236 -25.75 1.41 -17.77
N VAL A 237 -26.81 0.61 -17.79
CA VAL A 237 -27.98 0.83 -16.94
C VAL A 237 -28.17 -0.35 -16.03
N LEU A 238 -28.17 -0.10 -14.72
CA LEU A 238 -28.41 -1.04 -13.65
C LEU A 238 -29.71 -0.67 -12.94
N LEU A 239 -30.52 -1.66 -12.67
CA LEU A 239 -31.73 -1.53 -11.85
C LEU A 239 -31.56 -2.44 -10.62
N GLU A 240 -31.42 -1.86 -9.46
CA GLU A 240 -31.56 -2.61 -8.21
C GLU A 240 -33.04 -2.67 -7.84
N PHE A 241 -33.53 -3.89 -7.73
CA PHE A 241 -34.93 -4.17 -7.41
C PHE A 241 -35.01 -5.22 -6.30
N GLY A 242 -35.44 -4.82 -5.13
CA GLY A 242 -35.45 -5.72 -3.99
C GLY A 242 -36.08 -5.15 -2.72
N LEU A 243 -35.83 -5.84 -1.61
CA LEU A 243 -36.39 -5.50 -0.30
C LEU A 243 -35.66 -4.32 0.37
N ASP A 244 -34.38 -4.17 0.11
CA ASP A 244 -33.52 -3.21 0.85
C ASP A 244 -33.45 -1.85 0.15
N GLU A 245 -32.98 -1.84 -1.07
CA GLU A 245 -32.78 -0.64 -1.87
C GLU A 245 -33.37 -0.80 -3.26
N ASN A 246 -33.88 0.28 -3.82
CA ASN A 246 -34.49 0.30 -5.13
C ASN A 246 -34.10 1.59 -5.86
N TYR A 247 -33.30 1.47 -6.91
CA TYR A 247 -32.87 2.61 -7.71
C TYR A 247 -32.47 2.19 -9.12
N VAL A 248 -32.51 3.15 -10.03
CA VAL A 248 -31.89 3.06 -11.35
C VAL A 248 -30.57 3.81 -11.32
N MET A 249 -29.50 3.16 -11.70
CA MET A 249 -28.20 3.79 -11.96
C MET A 249 -27.94 3.78 -13.46
N ILE A 250 -27.83 4.95 -14.05
CA ILE A 250 -27.42 5.15 -15.44
C ILE A 250 -25.99 5.69 -15.41
N LEU A 251 -25.05 4.94 -15.95
CA LEU A 251 -23.69 5.41 -16.12
C LEU A 251 -23.45 5.70 -17.59
N TYR A 252 -23.21 6.96 -17.91
CA TYR A 252 -22.90 7.43 -19.25
C TYR A 252 -21.62 8.28 -19.25
N ASP A 253 -20.65 7.92 -20.08
CA ASP A 253 -19.34 8.57 -20.16
C ASP A 253 -18.70 8.80 -18.76
N ASN A 254 -18.72 7.78 -17.92
CA ASN A 254 -18.24 7.80 -16.53
C ASN A 254 -19.03 8.71 -15.57
N ASN A 255 -20.15 9.27 -16.00
CA ASN A 255 -21.02 10.09 -15.19
C ASN A 255 -22.17 9.24 -14.61
N PRO A 256 -22.20 8.96 -13.30
CA PRO A 256 -23.27 8.20 -12.67
C PRO A 256 -24.48 9.10 -12.40
N ILE A 257 -25.63 8.69 -12.89
CA ILE A 257 -26.93 9.28 -12.60
C ILE A 257 -27.70 8.22 -11.81
N ILE A 258 -28.06 8.52 -10.57
CA ILE A 258 -28.78 7.63 -9.69
C ILE A 258 -30.15 8.24 -9.40
N THR A 259 -31.20 7.44 -9.62
CA THR A 259 -32.58 7.83 -9.37
C THR A 259 -33.21 6.78 -8.46
N ASP A 260 -33.56 7.21 -7.27
CA ASP A 260 -34.25 6.33 -6.31
C ASP A 260 -35.66 5.99 -6.82
N ILE A 261 -36.05 4.74 -6.63
CA ILE A 261 -37.37 4.25 -6.97
C ILE A 261 -38.13 3.98 -5.66
N PHE A 262 -39.21 4.69 -5.48
CA PHE A 262 -40.01 4.57 -4.27
C PHE A 262 -40.89 3.32 -4.29
N ILE A 263 -40.79 2.51 -3.25
CA ILE A 263 -41.66 1.38 -2.97
C ILE A 263 -42.51 1.71 -1.74
N ARG A 264 -43.86 1.55 -1.88
CA ARG A 264 -44.77 1.76 -0.77
C ARG A 264 -44.69 0.59 0.24
N GLY A 265 -45.04 0.82 1.50
CA GLY A 265 -45.06 -0.26 2.50
C GLY A 265 -45.89 -1.49 2.11
N GLN A 266 -47.07 -1.27 1.50
CA GLN A 266 -47.91 -2.35 0.97
C GLN A 266 -47.22 -3.13 -0.18
N ASP A 267 -46.48 -2.45 -1.04
CA ASP A 267 -45.74 -3.08 -2.12
C ASP A 267 -44.59 -3.94 -1.58
N ARG A 268 -43.99 -3.55 -0.44
CA ARG A 268 -42.97 -4.35 0.25
C ARG A 268 -43.51 -5.67 0.79
N GLU A 269 -44.74 -5.69 1.29
CA GLU A 269 -45.42 -6.94 1.68
C GLU A 269 -45.63 -7.87 0.48
N ILE A 270 -46.01 -7.31 -0.68
CA ILE A 270 -46.11 -8.06 -1.94
C ILE A 270 -44.76 -8.66 -2.33
N LEU A 271 -43.66 -7.90 -2.25
CA LEU A 271 -42.32 -8.40 -2.54
C LEU A 271 -41.93 -9.57 -1.64
N MET A 272 -42.31 -9.54 -0.36
CA MET A 272 -41.95 -10.57 0.61
C MET A 272 -42.80 -11.84 0.48
N ASN A 273 -44.07 -11.69 0.26
CA ASN A 273 -45.05 -12.78 0.56
C ASN A 273 -45.97 -13.15 -0.60
N SER A 274 -46.11 -12.32 -1.66
CA SER A 274 -47.12 -12.58 -2.67
C SER A 274 -46.66 -13.53 -3.77
N ASP A 275 -47.47 -14.52 -4.07
CA ASP A 275 -47.39 -15.37 -5.26
C ASP A 275 -48.45 -14.98 -6.31
N ASN A 276 -49.31 -14.00 -6.00
CA ASN A 276 -50.37 -13.55 -6.89
C ASN A 276 -49.79 -12.69 -8.04
N LEU A 277 -49.94 -13.17 -9.25
CA LEU A 277 -49.46 -12.51 -10.46
C LEU A 277 -50.11 -11.12 -10.69
N GLU A 278 -51.38 -10.91 -10.25
CA GLU A 278 -52.03 -9.60 -10.38
C GLU A 278 -51.41 -8.57 -9.44
N ASP A 279 -51.10 -8.95 -8.21
CA ASP A 279 -50.45 -8.08 -7.24
C ASP A 279 -49.02 -7.71 -7.72
N ILE A 280 -48.30 -8.71 -8.22
CA ILE A 280 -46.95 -8.53 -8.83
C ILE A 280 -47.05 -7.57 -10.01
N ASP A 281 -47.96 -7.79 -10.98
CA ASP A 281 -48.12 -6.93 -12.14
C ASP A 281 -48.53 -5.48 -11.74
N GLY A 282 -49.41 -5.36 -10.75
CA GLY A 282 -49.82 -4.08 -10.19
C GLY A 282 -48.68 -3.31 -9.54
N LEU A 283 -47.82 -3.99 -8.79
CA LEU A 283 -46.62 -3.42 -8.21
C LEU A 283 -45.63 -3.02 -9.31
N VAL A 284 -45.33 -3.94 -10.23
CA VAL A 284 -44.35 -3.69 -11.32
C VAL A 284 -44.79 -2.55 -12.21
N LYS A 285 -46.09 -2.39 -12.52
CA LYS A 285 -46.58 -1.23 -13.27
C LYS A 285 -46.23 0.10 -12.61
N ARG A 286 -46.44 0.20 -11.29
CA ARG A 286 -46.09 1.42 -10.53
C ARG A 286 -44.60 1.67 -10.51
N TYR A 287 -43.83 0.62 -10.34
CA TYR A 287 -42.36 0.66 -10.34
C TYR A 287 -41.80 1.07 -11.71
N VAL A 288 -42.27 0.41 -12.77
CA VAL A 288 -41.85 0.69 -14.16
C VAL A 288 -42.15 2.12 -14.59
N ASN A 289 -43.20 2.74 -14.09
CA ASN A 289 -43.48 4.15 -14.41
C ASN A 289 -42.37 5.07 -13.88
N GLN A 290 -41.84 4.80 -12.69
CA GLN A 290 -40.71 5.56 -12.16
C GLN A 290 -39.41 5.27 -12.94
N VAL A 291 -39.17 3.99 -13.29
CA VAL A 291 -38.04 3.60 -14.15
C VAL A 291 -38.12 4.26 -15.51
N LYS A 292 -39.31 4.29 -16.12
CA LYS A 292 -39.57 5.01 -17.38
C LYS A 292 -39.22 6.48 -17.27
N GLN A 293 -39.65 7.14 -16.21
CA GLN A 293 -39.34 8.55 -15.99
C GLN A 293 -37.84 8.79 -15.93
N ALA A 294 -37.12 8.00 -15.13
CA ALA A 294 -35.67 8.10 -15.02
C ALA A 294 -34.95 7.90 -16.37
N ILE A 295 -35.43 6.94 -17.17
CA ILE A 295 -34.89 6.68 -18.50
C ILE A 295 -35.20 7.84 -19.45
N GLN A 296 -36.46 8.35 -19.46
CA GLN A 296 -36.87 9.46 -20.33
C GLN A 296 -36.12 10.75 -20.02
N ASP A 297 -35.91 11.04 -18.74
CA ASP A 297 -35.12 12.19 -18.29
C ASP A 297 -33.68 12.09 -18.80
N PHE A 298 -33.09 10.91 -18.74
CA PHE A 298 -31.76 10.64 -19.29
C PHE A 298 -31.74 10.76 -20.82
N GLU A 299 -32.64 10.07 -21.53
CA GLU A 299 -32.71 10.06 -22.99
C GLU A 299 -32.93 11.45 -23.56
N THR A 300 -33.76 12.26 -22.89
CA THR A 300 -34.05 13.67 -23.27
C THR A 300 -32.80 14.54 -23.07
N LYS A 301 -32.08 14.34 -21.97
CA LYS A 301 -30.90 15.15 -21.63
C LYS A 301 -29.70 14.84 -22.49
N TYR A 302 -29.45 13.56 -22.78
CA TYR A 302 -28.22 13.10 -23.42
C TYR A 302 -28.41 12.61 -24.85
N GLU A 303 -29.64 12.60 -25.38
CA GLU A 303 -30.00 12.12 -26.73
C GLU A 303 -29.52 10.71 -27.01
N LYS A 304 -29.47 9.86 -25.97
CA LYS A 304 -29.01 8.47 -26.03
C LYS A 304 -30.11 7.53 -25.57
N ARG A 305 -30.39 6.46 -26.35
CA ARG A 305 -31.43 5.50 -26.02
C ARG A 305 -30.92 4.39 -25.12
N VAL A 306 -31.68 4.07 -24.09
CA VAL A 306 -31.48 2.92 -23.22
C VAL A 306 -32.12 1.68 -23.86
N ARG A 307 -31.29 0.73 -24.27
CA ARG A 307 -31.75 -0.51 -24.92
C ARG A 307 -31.87 -1.69 -23.94
N ASN A 308 -30.95 -1.76 -22.99
CA ASN A 308 -30.86 -2.89 -22.06
C ASN A 308 -30.67 -2.38 -20.64
N ILE A 309 -31.37 -3.03 -19.71
CA ILE A 309 -31.25 -2.83 -18.28
C ILE A 309 -30.81 -4.14 -17.66
N ARG A 310 -29.74 -4.09 -16.88
CA ARG A 310 -29.30 -5.22 -16.05
C ARG A 310 -29.98 -5.10 -14.70
N ILE A 311 -30.82 -6.08 -14.39
CA ILE A 311 -31.52 -6.15 -13.10
C ILE A 311 -30.63 -6.88 -12.10
N ILE A 312 -30.55 -6.34 -10.91
CA ILE A 312 -29.91 -6.92 -9.74
C ILE A 312 -30.97 -7.02 -8.67
N SER A 313 -31.14 -8.21 -8.08
CA SER A 313 -32.24 -8.44 -7.14
C SER A 313 -31.89 -9.45 -6.08
N ASN A 314 -32.40 -9.22 -4.88
CA ASN A 314 -32.34 -10.14 -3.74
C ASN A 314 -33.63 -10.94 -3.57
N LEU A 315 -34.53 -10.92 -4.54
CA LEU A 315 -35.78 -11.64 -4.48
C LEU A 315 -35.63 -13.09 -5.00
N ASP A 316 -36.10 -14.06 -4.24
CA ASP A 316 -36.04 -15.47 -4.63
C ASP A 316 -36.87 -15.76 -5.89
N LYS A 317 -38.04 -15.08 -6.03
CA LYS A 317 -38.99 -15.27 -7.13
C LYS A 317 -38.88 -14.21 -8.21
N ILE A 318 -37.67 -13.74 -8.50
CA ILE A 318 -37.41 -12.64 -9.43
C ILE A 318 -37.96 -12.90 -10.83
N ASP A 319 -38.07 -14.15 -11.27
CA ASP A 319 -38.49 -14.48 -12.64
C ASP A 319 -39.93 -14.02 -12.95
N SER A 320 -40.86 -14.14 -11.98
CA SER A 320 -42.22 -13.63 -12.13
C SER A 320 -42.26 -12.10 -12.30
N TYR A 321 -41.40 -11.41 -11.61
CA TYR A 321 -41.24 -9.95 -11.75
C TYR A 321 -40.62 -9.59 -13.09
N LEU A 322 -39.63 -10.35 -13.58
CA LEU A 322 -38.99 -10.12 -14.89
C LEU A 322 -39.99 -10.22 -16.05
N GLU A 323 -40.92 -11.18 -15.99
CA GLU A 323 -41.98 -11.29 -16.99
C GLU A 323 -42.88 -10.04 -16.99
N SER A 324 -43.25 -9.57 -15.82
CA SER A 324 -44.05 -8.34 -15.70
C SER A 324 -43.27 -7.08 -16.13
N PHE A 325 -41.97 -7.00 -15.85
CA PHE A 325 -41.14 -5.93 -16.36
C PHE A 325 -41.11 -5.90 -17.89
N ARG A 326 -40.90 -7.04 -18.54
CA ARG A 326 -40.88 -7.17 -20.00
C ARG A 326 -42.20 -6.79 -20.65
N LYS A 327 -43.32 -7.17 -20.01
CA LYS A 327 -44.67 -6.83 -20.45
C LYS A 327 -44.94 -5.33 -20.38
N ASN A 328 -44.46 -4.65 -19.36
CA ASN A 328 -44.76 -3.24 -19.10
C ASN A 328 -43.75 -2.26 -19.72
N LEU A 329 -42.56 -2.72 -20.18
CA LEU A 329 -41.54 -1.93 -20.84
C LEU A 329 -41.03 -2.62 -22.11
N VAL A 330 -41.84 -2.65 -23.13
CA VAL A 330 -41.66 -3.45 -24.35
C VAL A 330 -40.41 -3.09 -25.17
N ASN A 331 -39.97 -1.83 -25.12
CA ASN A 331 -38.85 -1.33 -25.96
C ASN A 331 -37.48 -1.47 -25.28
N THR A 332 -37.41 -2.04 -24.09
CA THR A 332 -36.18 -2.15 -23.30
C THR A 332 -35.98 -3.61 -22.88
N GLY A 333 -34.80 -4.15 -23.17
CA GLY A 333 -34.42 -5.49 -22.71
C GLY A 333 -34.11 -5.50 -21.21
N PHE A 334 -34.65 -6.48 -20.50
CA PHE A 334 -34.34 -6.74 -19.10
C PHE A 334 -33.59 -8.05 -18.98
N VAL A 335 -32.41 -8.00 -18.39
CA VAL A 335 -31.56 -9.17 -18.18
C VAL A 335 -31.18 -9.23 -16.70
N LEU A 336 -31.52 -10.35 -16.05
CA LEU A 336 -31.00 -10.61 -14.71
C LEU A 336 -29.48 -10.81 -14.79
N PHE A 337 -28.75 -10.03 -14.00
CA PHE A 337 -27.30 -10.10 -14.03
C PHE A 337 -26.79 -11.28 -13.20
N ASP A 338 -25.92 -12.09 -13.78
CA ASP A 338 -25.23 -13.19 -13.11
C ASP A 338 -23.76 -12.82 -12.86
N PRO A 339 -23.38 -12.44 -11.64
CA PRO A 339 -22.02 -12.00 -11.31
C PRO A 339 -20.99 -13.15 -11.27
N ILE A 340 -21.44 -14.39 -11.42
CA ILE A 340 -20.61 -15.59 -11.27
C ILE A 340 -20.40 -16.30 -12.63
N LYS A 341 -21.15 -15.91 -13.65
CA LYS A 341 -21.23 -16.58 -14.96
C LYS A 341 -19.88 -17.04 -15.53
N ASP A 342 -18.84 -16.20 -15.45
CA ASP A 342 -17.54 -16.47 -16.08
C ASP A 342 -16.41 -16.67 -15.04
N LEU A 343 -16.78 -16.87 -13.78
CA LEU A 343 -15.85 -17.22 -12.73
C LEU A 343 -15.64 -18.74 -12.67
N ASN A 344 -14.42 -19.14 -12.38
CA ASN A 344 -14.16 -20.54 -12.05
C ASN A 344 -14.59 -20.79 -10.60
N VAL A 345 -15.69 -21.52 -10.43
CA VAL A 345 -16.26 -21.85 -9.11
C VAL A 345 -15.69 -23.18 -8.63
N GLN A 346 -15.15 -23.20 -7.42
CA GLN A 346 -14.65 -24.44 -6.81
C GLN A 346 -15.79 -25.46 -6.65
N SER A 347 -15.52 -26.74 -6.85
CA SER A 347 -16.52 -27.81 -6.84
C SER A 347 -17.37 -27.85 -5.56
N GLN A 348 -16.79 -27.50 -4.42
CA GLN A 348 -17.45 -27.44 -3.11
C GLN A 348 -18.49 -26.30 -2.99
N LEU A 349 -18.35 -25.26 -3.83
CA LEU A 349 -19.24 -24.10 -3.82
C LEU A 349 -20.34 -24.19 -4.88
N LYS A 350 -20.21 -25.09 -5.87
CA LYS A 350 -21.14 -25.18 -7.01
C LYS A 350 -22.56 -25.40 -6.57
N GLU A 351 -22.81 -26.39 -5.72
CA GLU A 351 -24.16 -26.72 -5.24
C GLU A 351 -24.81 -25.54 -4.51
N ARG A 352 -24.04 -24.84 -3.68
CA ARG A 352 -24.51 -23.67 -2.92
C ARG A 352 -24.83 -22.48 -3.82
N VAL A 353 -24.06 -22.29 -4.88
CA VAL A 353 -24.22 -21.21 -5.87
C VAL A 353 -25.38 -21.50 -6.83
N GLU A 354 -25.67 -22.76 -7.12
CA GLU A 354 -26.73 -23.16 -8.05
C GLU A 354 -28.14 -23.09 -7.44
N GLN A 355 -28.24 -23.16 -6.10
CA GLN A 355 -29.51 -23.18 -5.38
C GLN A 355 -30.14 -21.80 -5.14
N THR A 356 -29.43 -20.70 -5.45
CA THR A 356 -29.85 -19.33 -5.13
C THR A 356 -29.91 -18.44 -6.34
N ASN A 357 -30.69 -17.37 -6.28
CA ASN A 357 -30.65 -16.28 -7.24
C ASN A 357 -29.25 -15.63 -7.23
N ARG A 358 -28.47 -15.91 -8.27
CA ARG A 358 -27.06 -15.47 -8.34
C ARG A 358 -26.91 -13.96 -8.39
N SER A 359 -27.90 -13.25 -8.93
CA SER A 359 -27.90 -11.78 -8.99
C SER A 359 -27.79 -11.13 -7.61
N TYR A 360 -28.28 -11.81 -6.58
CA TYR A 360 -28.19 -11.40 -5.19
C TYR A 360 -26.74 -11.14 -4.68
N PHE A 361 -25.76 -11.76 -5.31
CA PHE A 361 -24.36 -11.68 -4.90
C PHE A 361 -23.56 -10.63 -5.65
N THR A 362 -24.21 -9.83 -6.48
CA THR A 362 -23.51 -8.86 -7.34
C THR A 362 -22.66 -7.88 -6.54
N SER A 363 -23.19 -7.32 -5.46
CA SER A 363 -22.46 -6.37 -4.62
C SER A 363 -21.24 -6.99 -3.97
N VAL A 364 -21.40 -8.12 -3.29
CA VAL A 364 -20.29 -8.78 -2.58
C VAL A 364 -19.21 -9.29 -3.54
N ILE A 365 -19.60 -9.73 -4.74
CA ILE A 365 -18.66 -10.12 -5.80
C ILE A 365 -17.90 -8.89 -6.33
N GLY A 366 -18.61 -7.77 -6.54
CA GLY A 366 -17.97 -6.50 -6.95
C GLY A 366 -16.96 -6.01 -5.93
N LEU A 367 -17.25 -6.14 -4.65
CA LEU A 367 -16.33 -5.84 -3.56
C LEU A 367 -15.13 -6.80 -3.55
N ALA A 368 -15.36 -8.10 -3.80
CA ALA A 368 -14.30 -9.10 -3.82
C ALA A 368 -13.32 -8.94 -5.00
N PHE A 369 -13.71 -8.29 -6.09
CA PHE A 369 -12.81 -7.89 -7.17
C PHE A 369 -11.87 -6.76 -6.77
N ARG A 370 -12.20 -5.99 -5.72
CA ARG A 370 -11.33 -4.92 -5.23
C ARG A 370 -10.03 -5.49 -4.68
N LYS A 371 -9.00 -4.68 -4.69
CA LYS A 371 -7.70 -5.01 -4.08
C LYS A 371 -7.17 -3.80 -3.34
N LEU A 372 -6.49 -4.04 -2.24
CA LEU A 372 -5.75 -2.98 -1.59
C LEU A 372 -4.49 -2.69 -2.41
N ASP A 373 -4.57 -1.69 -3.27
CA ASP A 373 -3.48 -1.29 -4.16
C ASP A 373 -2.58 -0.25 -3.51
N VAL A 374 -1.55 -0.73 -2.81
CA VAL A 374 -0.58 0.11 -2.11
C VAL A 374 0.27 0.95 -3.06
N PHE A 375 0.50 0.49 -4.31
CA PHE A 375 1.45 1.10 -5.25
C PHE A 375 0.81 1.73 -6.48
N GLY A 376 -0.52 1.61 -6.67
CA GLY A 376 -1.23 2.15 -7.83
C GLY A 376 -1.03 1.34 -9.11
N TYR A 377 -0.68 0.05 -9.00
CA TYR A 377 -0.44 -0.81 -10.17
C TYR A 377 -1.62 -1.69 -10.55
N TYR A 378 -2.61 -1.81 -9.71
CA TYR A 378 -3.80 -2.57 -9.99
C TYR A 378 -4.73 -1.76 -10.90
N LYS A 379 -4.93 -2.26 -12.11
CA LYS A 379 -5.91 -1.68 -13.03
C LYS A 379 -7.27 -2.30 -12.75
N PHE A 380 -8.10 -1.56 -12.07
CA PHE A 380 -9.47 -1.93 -11.84
C PHE A 380 -10.34 -1.43 -12.99
N VAL A 381 -11.09 -2.36 -13.60
CA VAL A 381 -11.95 -2.03 -14.75
C VAL A 381 -13.29 -1.56 -14.21
N THR A 382 -13.40 -0.26 -13.99
CA THR A 382 -14.64 0.39 -13.58
C THR A 382 -14.54 1.89 -13.87
N ALA A 383 -15.67 2.52 -14.12
CA ALA A 383 -15.77 3.94 -14.34
C ALA A 383 -15.37 4.76 -13.11
N VAL A 384 -15.77 4.33 -11.92
CA VAL A 384 -15.37 4.95 -10.66
C VAL A 384 -14.19 4.18 -10.07
N LYS A 385 -12.99 4.69 -10.32
CA LYS A 385 -11.75 4.03 -9.92
C LYS A 385 -11.44 4.30 -8.45
N ASN A 386 -11.12 3.24 -7.72
CA ASN A 386 -10.55 3.34 -6.37
C ASN A 386 -11.39 4.11 -5.35
N ILE A 387 -12.74 4.15 -5.54
CA ILE A 387 -13.59 4.74 -4.51
C ILE A 387 -13.31 4.09 -3.16
N ASN A 388 -13.05 4.92 -2.17
CA ASN A 388 -12.83 4.49 -0.81
C ASN A 388 -13.14 5.64 0.15
N LEU A 389 -14.21 5.49 0.89
CA LEU A 389 -14.67 6.45 1.90
C LEU A 389 -14.01 6.25 3.27
N LEU A 390 -13.01 5.37 3.38
CA LEU A 390 -12.29 5.20 4.64
C LEU A 390 -11.49 6.48 4.97
N PRO A 391 -11.69 7.11 6.14
CA PRO A 391 -11.10 8.41 6.46
C PRO A 391 -9.56 8.42 6.44
N ASN A 392 -8.93 7.36 6.94
CA ASN A 392 -7.47 7.27 7.07
C ASN A 392 -6.80 6.44 5.96
N ARG A 393 -7.42 6.32 4.79
CA ARG A 393 -6.93 5.48 3.68
C ARG A 393 -5.50 5.81 3.26
N ASP A 394 -5.13 7.07 3.24
CA ASP A 394 -3.79 7.51 2.82
C ASP A 394 -2.72 7.12 3.84
N ASN A 395 -3.04 7.17 5.13
CA ASN A 395 -2.16 6.73 6.20
C ASN A 395 -1.93 5.21 6.15
N ILE A 396 -2.98 4.42 5.92
CA ILE A 396 -2.89 2.96 5.75
C ILE A 396 -1.98 2.60 4.58
N ILE A 397 -2.15 3.29 3.45
CA ILE A 397 -1.31 3.10 2.27
C ILE A 397 0.15 3.51 2.56
N ALA A 398 0.36 4.64 3.24
CA ALA A 398 1.69 5.12 3.62
C ALA A 398 2.41 4.15 4.57
N GLU A 399 1.73 3.64 5.60
CA GLU A 399 2.29 2.65 6.52
C GLU A 399 2.67 1.34 5.80
N LYS A 400 1.80 0.83 4.93
CA LYS A 400 2.09 -0.38 4.16
C LYS A 400 3.25 -0.18 3.19
N LYS A 401 3.36 0.99 2.56
CA LYS A 401 4.54 1.37 1.76
C LYS A 401 5.80 1.39 2.61
N ALA A 402 5.76 2.03 3.77
CA ALA A 402 6.91 2.10 4.67
C ALA A 402 7.36 0.71 5.15
N LYS A 403 6.42 -0.15 5.58
CA LYS A 403 6.70 -1.54 5.97
C LYS A 403 7.29 -2.35 4.81
N PHE A 404 6.78 -2.18 3.61
CA PHE A 404 7.31 -2.86 2.43
C PHE A 404 8.75 -2.44 2.13
N PHE A 405 9.04 -1.11 2.10
CA PHE A 405 10.38 -0.61 1.85
C PHE A 405 11.37 -0.98 2.96
N SER A 406 10.95 -0.96 4.23
CA SER A 406 11.76 -1.42 5.35
C SER A 406 12.14 -2.89 5.22
N ASN A 407 11.18 -3.76 4.94
CA ASN A 407 11.43 -5.19 4.72
C ASN A 407 12.32 -5.46 3.50
N PHE A 408 12.16 -4.66 2.44
CA PHE A 408 12.99 -4.77 1.24
C PHE A 408 14.42 -4.31 1.50
N ALA A 409 14.59 -3.16 2.18
CA ALA A 409 15.90 -2.63 2.56
C ALA A 409 16.65 -3.61 3.48
N PHE A 410 15.95 -4.21 4.45
CA PHE A 410 16.53 -5.23 5.31
C PHE A 410 17.01 -6.45 4.52
N LYS A 411 16.16 -7.01 3.64
CA LYS A 411 16.56 -8.13 2.79
C LYS A 411 17.69 -7.78 1.82
N GLY A 412 17.69 -6.56 1.31
CA GLY A 412 18.76 -6.03 0.47
C GLY A 412 20.08 -5.93 1.23
N ALA A 413 20.06 -5.40 2.45
CA ALA A 413 21.23 -5.30 3.32
C ALA A 413 21.81 -6.70 3.64
N VAL A 414 20.96 -7.65 4.00
CA VAL A 414 21.37 -9.05 4.23
C VAL A 414 21.99 -9.66 2.97
N GLY A 415 21.40 -9.40 1.80
CA GLY A 415 21.94 -9.85 0.50
C GLY A 415 23.31 -9.26 0.19
N ILE A 416 23.51 -7.97 0.44
CA ILE A 416 24.80 -7.29 0.25
C ILE A 416 25.85 -7.88 1.19
N VAL A 417 25.52 -8.08 2.45
CA VAL A 417 26.42 -8.70 3.43
C VAL A 417 26.79 -10.11 2.97
N ALA A 418 25.84 -10.91 2.53
CA ALA A 418 26.11 -12.26 2.00
C ALA A 418 27.07 -12.24 0.79
N ILE A 419 26.87 -11.28 -0.15
CA ILE A 419 27.75 -11.13 -1.31
C ILE A 419 29.16 -10.74 -0.87
N ILE A 420 29.30 -9.83 0.10
CA ILE A 420 30.61 -9.43 0.65
C ILE A 420 31.31 -10.65 1.25
N TYR A 421 30.60 -11.47 2.03
CA TYR A 421 31.17 -12.71 2.58
C TYR A 421 31.60 -13.71 1.51
N ILE A 422 30.81 -13.89 0.44
CA ILE A 422 31.17 -14.76 -0.69
C ILE A 422 32.44 -14.24 -1.40
N ILE A 423 32.54 -12.94 -1.59
CA ILE A 423 33.74 -12.32 -2.22
C ILE A 423 34.96 -12.54 -1.33
N LEU A 424 34.85 -12.25 -0.04
CA LEU A 424 35.95 -12.46 0.91
C LEU A 424 36.36 -13.93 0.99
N PHE A 425 35.38 -14.85 1.03
CA PHE A 425 35.64 -16.29 1.01
C PHE A 425 36.36 -16.69 -0.29
N SER A 426 35.92 -16.20 -1.43
CA SER A 426 36.55 -16.51 -2.73
C SER A 426 37.99 -16.00 -2.81
N ILE A 427 38.26 -14.80 -2.30
CA ILE A 427 39.61 -14.22 -2.23
C ILE A 427 40.49 -15.06 -1.31
N SER A 428 39.97 -15.40 -0.12
CA SER A 428 40.70 -16.26 0.84
C SER A 428 40.98 -17.66 0.28
N PHE A 429 40.02 -18.26 -0.38
CA PHE A 429 40.17 -19.55 -1.03
C PHE A 429 41.22 -19.51 -2.15
N TRP A 430 41.23 -18.43 -2.97
CA TRP A 430 42.24 -18.27 -4.02
C TRP A 430 43.64 -18.04 -3.44
N GLN A 431 43.75 -17.26 -2.37
CA GLN A 431 45.03 -17.09 -1.66
C GLN A 431 45.57 -18.38 -1.08
N ILE A 432 44.69 -19.20 -0.46
CA ILE A 432 45.08 -20.49 0.09
C ILE A 432 45.53 -21.45 -1.01
N THR A 433 44.85 -21.50 -2.14
CA THR A 433 45.22 -22.35 -3.27
C THR A 433 46.54 -21.93 -3.93
N ASP A 434 46.79 -20.60 -4.03
CA ASP A 434 48.06 -20.08 -4.54
C ASP A 434 49.23 -20.37 -3.58
N LEU A 435 49.01 -20.18 -2.28
CA LEU A 435 49.98 -20.56 -1.27
C LEU A 435 50.30 -22.07 -1.29
N ASN A 436 49.30 -22.93 -1.39
CA ASN A 436 49.50 -24.38 -1.46
C ASN A 436 50.31 -24.77 -2.70
N LYS A 437 50.05 -24.16 -3.85
CA LYS A 437 50.86 -24.38 -5.08
C LYS A 437 52.32 -23.97 -4.86
N LYS A 438 52.52 -22.84 -4.18
CA LYS A 438 53.91 -22.38 -3.84
C LYS A 438 54.60 -23.35 -2.88
N ILE A 439 53.89 -23.84 -1.86
CA ILE A 439 54.41 -24.82 -0.92
C ILE A 439 54.84 -26.12 -1.63
N VAL A 440 53.98 -26.67 -2.50
CA VAL A 440 54.28 -27.87 -3.26
C VAL A 440 55.50 -27.69 -4.20
N ASN A 441 55.63 -26.50 -4.83
CA ASN A 441 56.80 -26.19 -5.63
C ASN A 441 58.09 -26.07 -4.78
N TYR A 442 58.00 -25.44 -3.59
CA TYR A 442 59.13 -25.37 -2.68
C TYR A 442 59.55 -26.73 -2.13
N GLU A 443 58.59 -27.62 -1.81
CA GLU A 443 58.89 -29.00 -1.39
C GLU A 443 59.61 -29.82 -2.47
N LYS A 444 59.22 -29.63 -3.75
CA LYS A 444 59.94 -30.26 -4.89
C LYS A 444 61.42 -29.77 -5.00
N ILE A 445 61.63 -28.45 -4.81
CA ILE A 445 62.96 -27.86 -4.86
C ILE A 445 63.83 -28.34 -3.66
N VAL A 446 63.22 -28.38 -2.48
CA VAL A 446 63.88 -28.87 -1.25
C VAL A 446 64.21 -30.35 -1.33
N SER A 447 63.34 -31.18 -1.93
CA SER A 447 63.61 -32.59 -2.12
C SER A 447 64.77 -32.88 -3.11
N ALA A 448 64.97 -31.99 -4.08
CA ALA A 448 66.06 -32.11 -5.06
C ALA A 448 67.43 -31.70 -4.50
N HIS A 449 67.45 -30.90 -3.42
CA HIS A 449 68.69 -30.41 -2.82
C HIS A 449 69.01 -30.94 -1.43
N LYS A 450 68.52 -32.14 -1.09
CA LYS A 450 68.66 -32.79 0.24
C LYS A 450 70.12 -32.99 0.69
N ALA A 451 71.08 -32.93 -0.18
CA ALA A 451 72.53 -33.14 0.18
C ALA A 451 73.20 -31.89 0.77
N THR A 452 72.68 -30.68 0.48
CA THR A 452 73.31 -29.40 0.92
C THR A 452 72.56 -28.70 2.05
N ASP A 453 71.52 -29.30 2.57
CA ASP A 453 70.52 -28.64 3.41
C ASP A 453 70.78 -28.59 4.91
N LYS A 454 71.74 -29.39 5.41
CA LYS A 454 72.04 -29.38 6.84
C LYS A 454 72.70 -28.09 7.34
N GLU A 455 73.52 -27.49 6.55
CA GLU A 455 74.17 -26.20 6.89
C GLU A 455 73.25 -25.00 6.61
N ARG A 456 72.48 -25.04 5.53
CA ARG A 456 71.55 -23.95 5.19
C ARG A 456 70.37 -23.80 6.18
N LYS A 457 69.91 -24.89 6.77
CA LYS A 457 68.84 -24.87 7.77
C LYS A 457 69.19 -24.05 9.01
N LYS A 458 70.45 -24.11 9.45
CA LYS A 458 70.87 -23.35 10.63
C LYS A 458 70.83 -21.84 10.39
N TYR A 459 71.36 -21.38 9.27
CA TYR A 459 71.36 -19.94 8.92
C TYR A 459 69.98 -19.42 8.52
N LYS A 460 69.15 -20.21 7.87
CA LYS A 460 67.79 -19.82 7.48
C LYS A 460 66.84 -19.67 8.66
N SER A 461 67.01 -20.49 9.69
CA SER A 461 66.28 -20.41 10.96
C SER A 461 66.61 -19.11 11.74
N GLU A 462 67.88 -18.72 11.76
CA GLU A 462 68.32 -17.49 12.43
C GLU A 462 67.83 -16.25 11.68
N LEU A 463 67.87 -16.26 10.33
CA LEU A 463 67.36 -15.15 9.49
C LEU A 463 65.83 -14.98 9.64
N GLY A 464 65.06 -16.08 9.72
CA GLY A 464 63.61 -16.03 9.91
C GLY A 464 63.17 -15.46 11.27
N LYS A 465 63.99 -15.70 12.31
CA LYS A 465 63.75 -15.09 13.63
C LYS A 465 64.06 -13.60 13.62
N MET A 466 65.12 -13.15 12.92
CA MET A 466 65.49 -11.74 12.83
C MET A 466 64.50 -10.90 12.01
N THR A 467 64.00 -11.43 10.89
CA THR A 467 63.00 -10.72 10.07
C THR A 467 61.63 -10.56 10.76
N LYS A 468 61.16 -11.60 11.45
CA LYS A 468 59.92 -11.52 12.25
C LYS A 468 59.99 -10.52 13.39
N SER A 469 61.17 -10.40 14.03
CA SER A 469 61.37 -9.41 15.09
C SER A 469 61.45 -7.97 14.56
N LEU A 470 61.97 -7.77 13.35
CA LEU A 470 62.03 -6.46 12.67
C LEU A 470 60.67 -5.98 12.15
N ASP A 471 59.87 -6.87 11.57
CA ASP A 471 58.52 -6.54 11.09
C ASP A 471 57.51 -6.27 12.23
N LEU A 472 57.64 -7.06 13.31
CA LEU A 472 56.86 -6.81 14.54
C LEU A 472 57.25 -5.45 15.15
N SER A 473 58.52 -5.07 15.14
CA SER A 473 59.01 -3.80 15.66
C SER A 473 58.51 -2.60 14.83
N LYS A 474 58.40 -2.74 13.50
CA LYS A 474 57.91 -1.66 12.60
C LYS A 474 56.39 -1.45 12.73
N SER A 475 55.59 -2.51 12.77
CA SER A 475 54.13 -2.41 12.91
C SER A 475 53.70 -1.83 14.26
N ILE A 476 54.43 -2.16 15.31
CA ILE A 476 54.19 -1.67 16.68
C ILE A 476 54.54 -0.17 16.80
N LYS A 477 55.58 0.33 16.12
CA LYS A 477 56.01 1.74 16.21
C LYS A 477 55.03 2.72 15.57
N SER A 478 54.41 2.40 14.44
CA SER A 478 53.58 3.37 13.73
C SER A 478 52.23 3.65 14.43
N ASN A 479 51.59 2.64 14.96
CA ASN A 479 50.26 2.81 15.63
C ASN A 479 50.39 3.43 17.04
N LYS A 480 51.44 3.12 17.78
CA LYS A 480 51.67 3.72 19.11
C LYS A 480 51.88 5.23 19.03
N VAL A 481 52.62 5.73 18.04
CA VAL A 481 52.95 7.15 17.93
C VAL A 481 51.69 8.01 17.69
N ILE A 482 50.77 7.54 16.85
CA ILE A 482 49.53 8.28 16.57
C ILE A 482 48.63 8.31 17.79
N SER A 483 48.45 7.15 18.46
CA SER A 483 47.63 7.04 19.67
C SER A 483 48.20 7.90 20.81
N PHE A 484 49.53 7.88 21.02
CA PHE A 484 50.18 8.77 22.00
C PHE A 484 50.02 10.23 21.68
N ARG A 485 50.11 10.65 20.41
CA ARG A 485 49.87 12.04 20.00
C ARG A 485 48.45 12.49 20.25
N ILE A 486 47.46 11.62 19.96
CA ILE A 486 46.07 11.90 20.24
C ILE A 486 45.83 12.02 21.76
N LEU A 487 46.35 11.06 22.52
CA LEU A 487 46.25 11.09 23.99
C LEU A 487 46.87 12.34 24.60
N SER A 488 48.07 12.73 24.12
CA SER A 488 48.77 13.96 24.54
C SER A 488 47.97 15.22 24.21
N GLN A 489 47.33 15.27 23.03
CA GLN A 489 46.48 16.43 22.67
C GLN A 489 45.19 16.45 23.49
N VAL A 490 44.59 15.31 23.79
CA VAL A 490 43.42 15.21 24.69
C VAL A 490 43.84 15.65 26.10
N ALA A 491 44.91 15.11 26.65
CA ALA A 491 45.38 15.44 27.98
C ALA A 491 45.70 16.94 28.13
N SER A 492 46.32 17.55 27.12
CA SER A 492 46.65 19.00 27.13
C SER A 492 45.42 19.89 26.90
N SER A 493 44.26 19.33 26.63
CA SER A 493 43.00 20.07 26.41
C SER A 493 42.12 20.14 27.65
N VAL A 494 42.46 19.41 28.71
CA VAL A 494 41.63 19.24 29.90
C VAL A 494 41.64 20.50 30.79
N PRO A 495 40.50 21.15 30.98
CA PRO A 495 40.42 22.26 31.96
C PRO A 495 40.43 21.73 33.40
N ARG A 496 40.78 22.60 34.37
CA ARG A 496 40.67 22.24 35.77
C ARG A 496 39.20 21.98 36.13
N GLY A 497 38.93 20.85 36.79
CA GLY A 497 37.54 20.44 37.20
C GLY A 497 36.84 19.47 36.23
N VAL A 498 37.50 18.98 35.22
CA VAL A 498 37.03 17.89 34.34
C VAL A 498 37.78 16.60 34.67
N LYS A 499 37.06 15.51 34.90
CA LYS A 499 37.61 14.16 35.07
C LYS A 499 37.10 13.26 33.97
N PHE A 500 38.04 12.53 33.31
CA PHE A 500 37.68 11.53 32.32
C PHE A 500 37.38 10.19 32.97
N THR A 501 36.37 9.53 32.44
CA THR A 501 36.01 8.14 32.79
C THR A 501 36.52 7.18 31.74
N SER A 502 36.40 7.56 30.46
CA SER A 502 36.91 6.76 29.36
C SER A 502 37.38 7.62 28.20
N ILE A 503 38.36 7.12 27.48
CA ILE A 503 38.83 7.66 26.22
C ILE A 503 38.94 6.49 25.27
N ASP A 504 38.12 6.48 24.25
CA ASP A 504 38.06 5.40 23.26
C ASP A 504 38.41 5.97 21.87
N TYR A 505 39.39 5.32 21.27
CA TYR A 505 39.84 5.66 19.92
C TYR A 505 39.80 4.41 19.04
N ASP A 506 39.01 4.45 17.99
CA ASP A 506 38.73 3.33 17.07
C ASP A 506 39.93 2.92 16.18
N GLY A 507 41.07 3.57 16.36
CA GLY A 507 42.26 3.34 15.53
C GLY A 507 42.16 3.85 14.10
N LYS A 508 41.05 4.49 13.72
CA LYS A 508 40.81 5.04 12.36
C LYS A 508 40.52 6.54 12.38
N LYS A 509 39.30 6.93 12.76
CA LYS A 509 38.90 8.36 12.67
C LYS A 509 37.98 8.83 13.80
N ARG A 510 37.54 7.99 14.70
CA ARG A 510 36.57 8.34 15.74
C ARG A 510 37.20 8.27 17.13
N LEU A 511 37.08 9.35 17.86
CA LEU A 511 37.47 9.45 19.25
C LEU A 511 36.23 9.79 20.09
N ILE A 512 35.99 8.99 21.14
CA ILE A 512 34.94 9.21 22.11
C ILE A 512 35.61 9.48 23.45
N ILE A 513 35.17 10.52 24.11
CA ILE A 513 35.64 10.92 25.43
C ILE A 513 34.43 11.00 26.36
N GLU A 514 34.45 10.26 27.43
CA GLU A 514 33.44 10.30 28.48
C GLU A 514 34.08 10.78 29.77
N GLY A 515 33.33 11.55 30.53
CA GLY A 515 33.84 12.09 31.77
C GLY A 515 32.76 12.80 32.58
N SER A 516 33.20 13.46 33.64
CA SER A 516 32.34 14.21 34.51
C SER A 516 32.93 15.57 34.89
N SER A 517 32.07 16.55 35.11
CA SER A 517 32.44 17.89 35.60
C SER A 517 31.34 18.46 36.49
N ALA A 518 31.73 19.27 37.41
CA ALA A 518 30.79 20.02 38.29
C ALA A 518 30.25 21.29 37.60
N ASN A 519 30.82 21.74 36.51
CA ASN A 519 30.45 22.97 35.83
C ASN A 519 30.36 22.77 34.30
N ASP A 520 29.25 23.18 33.72
CA ASP A 520 28.99 23.09 32.29
C ASP A 520 30.00 23.92 31.46
N GLN A 521 30.45 25.03 31.98
CA GLN A 521 31.45 25.86 31.33
C GLN A 521 32.78 25.12 31.08
N ASN A 522 33.18 24.26 32.02
CA ASN A 522 34.39 23.45 31.85
C ASN A 522 34.23 22.41 30.75
N ILE A 523 33.03 21.85 30.55
CA ILE A 523 32.75 20.93 29.44
C ILE A 523 32.80 21.67 28.11
N LEU A 524 32.21 22.85 28.02
CA LEU A 524 32.28 23.71 26.85
C LEU A 524 33.72 24.16 26.53
N GLN A 525 34.49 24.47 27.57
CA GLN A 525 35.90 24.83 27.42
C GLN A 525 36.74 23.64 26.94
N LEU A 526 36.47 22.45 27.43
CA LEU A 526 37.07 21.22 26.93
C LEU A 526 36.79 21.04 25.42
N ILE A 527 35.54 21.21 24.97
CA ILE A 527 35.16 21.10 23.56
C ILE A 527 35.89 22.14 22.71
N ARG A 528 35.99 23.39 23.17
CA ARG A 528 36.75 24.43 22.45
C ARG A 528 38.24 24.11 22.37
N ASN A 529 38.82 23.65 23.48
CA ASN A 529 40.22 23.26 23.54
C ASN A 529 40.53 22.08 22.60
N LEU A 530 39.63 21.10 22.55
CA LEU A 530 39.74 19.94 21.64
C LEU A 530 39.64 20.38 20.19
N ASN A 531 38.70 21.26 19.85
CA ASN A 531 38.54 21.78 18.49
C ASN A 531 39.70 22.68 18.03
N GLY A 532 40.45 23.22 18.95
CA GLY A 532 41.69 23.98 18.68
C GLY A 532 42.92 23.11 18.40
N LYS A 533 42.85 21.80 18.54
CA LYS A 533 44.02 20.91 18.33
C LYS A 533 44.16 20.46 16.88
N LYS A 534 45.40 20.28 16.43
CA LYS A 534 45.69 19.94 15.01
C LYS A 534 45.16 18.60 14.54
N LEU A 535 45.06 17.62 15.43
CA LEU A 535 44.64 16.24 15.09
C LEU A 535 43.15 15.98 15.34
N ILE A 536 42.45 16.82 16.11
CA ILE A 536 41.05 16.63 16.50
C ILE A 536 40.18 17.58 15.69
N LYS A 537 39.15 17.05 15.06
CA LYS A 537 38.14 17.82 14.31
C LYS A 537 36.73 17.54 14.85
N GLN A 538 35.91 18.60 14.90
CA GLN A 538 34.49 18.49 15.19
C GLN A 538 34.20 17.74 16.50
N ALA A 539 34.85 18.13 17.58
CA ALA A 539 34.45 17.68 18.90
C ALA A 539 33.07 18.27 19.24
N THR A 540 32.10 17.42 19.43
CA THR A 540 30.70 17.79 19.75
C THR A 540 30.23 17.02 20.98
N LEU A 541 29.41 17.67 21.79
CA LEU A 541 28.74 17.03 22.90
C LEU A 541 27.62 16.13 22.38
N ALA A 542 27.72 14.84 22.62
CA ALA A 542 26.71 13.87 22.19
C ALA A 542 25.61 13.68 23.25
N THR A 543 26.01 13.58 24.52
CA THR A 543 25.06 13.46 25.63
C THR A 543 25.62 14.14 26.88
N MET A 544 24.72 14.65 27.69
CA MET A 544 25.00 15.15 29.03
C MET A 544 23.93 14.61 29.99
N SER A 545 24.35 13.97 31.05
CA SER A 545 23.49 13.40 32.06
C SER A 545 23.84 13.92 33.44
N SER A 546 22.85 14.29 34.22
CA SER A 546 23.03 14.57 35.66
C SER A 546 23.03 13.24 36.42
N SER A 547 24.19 12.74 36.80
CA SER A 547 24.25 11.58 37.69
C SER A 547 24.24 12.04 39.13
N SER A 548 23.29 11.53 39.90
CA SER A 548 23.18 11.77 41.35
C SER A 548 24.15 10.93 42.21
N SER A 549 25.14 10.29 41.61
CA SER A 549 26.09 9.39 42.28
C SER A 549 27.53 9.88 42.13
N GLY A 550 27.97 10.63 43.09
CA GLY A 550 29.35 11.08 43.18
C GLY A 550 29.47 12.51 43.70
N ASN A 551 29.30 12.71 45.01
CA ASN A 551 29.62 13.99 45.65
C ASN A 551 31.13 14.16 45.75
N THR A 552 31.63 15.27 45.21
CA THR A 552 32.95 15.77 45.63
C THR A 552 32.84 16.31 47.03
N SER A 553 33.98 16.38 47.78
CA SER A 553 34.10 16.93 49.13
C SER A 553 33.49 18.35 49.29
N ASP A 554 33.03 19.01 48.24
CA ASP A 554 32.39 20.33 48.17
C ASP A 554 30.89 20.31 47.84
N GLY A 555 30.21 19.17 47.88
CA GLY A 555 28.73 19.08 47.75
C GLY A 555 28.17 19.43 46.37
N LYS A 556 28.98 19.49 45.31
CA LYS A 556 28.50 19.80 43.94
C LYS A 556 28.18 18.54 43.15
N ASN A 557 26.97 18.48 42.60
CA ASN A 557 26.56 17.37 41.70
C ASN A 557 27.43 17.31 40.45
N LEU A 558 28.04 16.16 40.20
CA LEU A 558 28.80 15.92 38.99
C LEU A 558 27.88 15.60 37.82
N LYS A 559 28.08 16.27 36.69
CA LYS A 559 27.38 15.97 35.45
C LYS A 559 28.28 15.12 34.55
N GLY A 560 27.76 13.97 34.13
CA GLY A 560 28.41 13.12 33.13
C GLY A 560 28.27 13.71 31.72
N PHE A 561 29.29 13.60 30.92
CA PHE A 561 29.27 14.03 29.52
C PHE A 561 29.91 12.97 28.61
N LYS A 562 29.45 12.97 27.36
CA LYS A 562 30.05 12.20 26.28
C LYS A 562 30.31 13.13 25.09
N ILE A 563 31.57 13.20 24.69
CA ILE A 563 32.03 14.00 23.56
C ILE A 563 32.44 13.03 22.45
N ILE A 564 31.98 13.29 21.24
CA ILE A 564 32.38 12.56 20.04
C ILE A 564 33.18 13.52 19.15
N SER A 565 34.31 13.08 18.71
CA SER A 565 35.16 13.86 17.80
C SER A 565 35.72 13.00 16.68
N LYS A 566 36.05 13.62 15.57
CA LYS A 566 36.75 13.00 14.44
C LYS A 566 38.24 13.34 14.50
N ILE A 567 39.06 12.34 14.22
CA ILE A 567 40.50 12.52 14.05
C ILE A 567 40.78 12.83 12.58
N LYS A 568 41.71 13.75 12.37
CA LYS A 568 42.08 14.29 11.04
C LYS A 568 42.82 13.25 10.20
#